data_5a7019bd00dc4c978c5efe23c35daec1
#
_entry.id   5a7019bd00dc4c978c5efe23c35daec1
#
_cell.length_a   1.000
_cell.length_b   1.000
_cell.length_c   1.000
_cell.angle_alpha   90.00
_cell.angle_beta   90.00
_cell.angle_gamma   90.00
#
_symmetry.space_group_name_H-M   'P 1'
#
loop_
_entity.id
_entity.type
_entity.pdbx_description
1 polymer ?
#
loop_
_entity_poly.entity_id
_entity_poly.type
_entity_poly.pdbx_seq_one_letter_code
_entity_poly.pdbx_strand_id
1 'polypeptide(L)'
;MIEKLDDGVGKICRAIQEMGIEENTIIIFYSDNGGSEPVTDNYPLHGGKGTPYEGGSRVPLIIKWPGKIPAGTRTSVPVIGVDFYPTFVHLAKGETSGNQ
;
A
#
# COMPACT_ATOMS: atom_id res chain seq x y z
N MET A 1 4.30 9.06 -16.80
CA MET A 1 4.97 8.43 -15.62
C MET A 1 4.05 7.45 -14.90
N ILE A 2 2.83 7.83 -14.57
CA ILE A 2 1.85 6.95 -13.89
C ILE A 2 1.53 5.71 -14.72
N GLU A 3 1.39 5.84 -16.03
CA GLU A 3 1.18 4.69 -16.94
C GLU A 3 2.31 3.66 -16.85
N LYS A 4 3.55 4.12 -16.79
CA LYS A 4 4.72 3.22 -16.66
C LYS A 4 4.75 2.52 -15.31
N LEU A 5 4.34 3.21 -14.25
CA LEU A 5 4.21 2.63 -12.92
C LEU A 5 3.11 1.55 -12.93
N ASP A 6 1.97 1.85 -13.51
CA ASP A 6 0.85 0.91 -13.64
C ASP A 6 1.25 -0.32 -14.47
N ASP A 7 1.95 -0.13 -15.58
CA ASP A 7 2.49 -1.22 -16.38
C ASP A 7 3.45 -2.10 -15.57
N GLY A 8 4.30 -1.50 -14.76
CA GLY A 8 5.22 -2.22 -13.86
C GLY A 8 4.47 -3.06 -12.84
N VAL A 9 3.46 -2.50 -12.20
CA VAL A 9 2.58 -3.23 -11.26
C VAL A 9 1.88 -4.38 -11.96
N GLY A 10 1.36 -4.15 -13.16
CA GLY A 10 0.73 -5.19 -13.98
C GLY A 10 1.67 -6.35 -14.30
N LYS A 11 2.93 -6.06 -14.64
CA LYS A 11 3.95 -7.08 -14.91
C LYS A 11 4.24 -7.93 -13.68
N ILE A 12 4.36 -7.31 -12.52
CA ILE A 12 4.58 -8.03 -11.25
C ILE A 12 3.38 -8.95 -10.96
N CYS A 13 2.17 -8.45 -11.08
CA CYS A 13 0.95 -9.24 -10.85
C CYS A 13 0.88 -10.44 -11.78
N ARG A 14 1.18 -10.25 -13.07
CA ARG A 14 1.19 -11.34 -14.06
C ARG A 14 2.27 -12.37 -13.75
N ALA A 15 3.47 -11.94 -13.38
CA ALA A 15 4.55 -12.86 -13.03
C ALA A 15 4.16 -13.74 -11.83
N ILE A 16 3.57 -13.18 -10.80
CA ILE A 16 3.10 -13.91 -9.62
C ILE A 16 2.00 -14.92 -10.00
N GLN A 17 1.08 -14.51 -10.85
CA GLN A 17 0.02 -15.39 -11.34
C GLN A 17 0.58 -16.55 -12.18
N GLU A 18 1.51 -16.27 -13.09
CA GLU A 18 2.17 -17.28 -13.93
C GLU A 18 3.00 -18.27 -13.11
N MET A 19 3.59 -17.82 -12.00
CA MET A 19 4.32 -18.68 -11.08
C MET A 19 3.40 -19.55 -10.19
N GLY A 20 2.10 -19.30 -10.20
CA GLY A 20 1.14 -20.05 -9.42
C GLY A 20 1.19 -19.81 -7.91
N ILE A 21 1.75 -18.69 -7.48
CA ILE A 21 1.91 -18.34 -6.05
C ILE A 21 0.98 -17.20 -5.61
N GLU A 22 0.02 -16.84 -6.42
CA GLU A 22 -0.86 -15.69 -6.21
C GLU A 22 -1.61 -15.76 -4.86
N GLU A 23 -2.12 -16.93 -4.49
CA GLU A 23 -2.88 -17.09 -3.23
C GLU A 23 -1.99 -17.05 -1.98
N ASN A 24 -0.70 -17.25 -2.15
CA ASN A 24 0.29 -17.19 -1.06
C ASN A 24 1.13 -15.91 -1.09
N THR A 25 0.69 -14.91 -1.82
CA THR A 25 1.43 -13.65 -2.00
C THR A 25 0.52 -12.47 -1.70
N ILE A 26 1.00 -11.57 -0.85
CA ILE A 26 0.35 -10.29 -0.57
C ILE A 26 1.04 -9.23 -1.41
N ILE A 27 0.27 -8.50 -2.20
CA ILE A 27 0.77 -7.37 -2.99
C ILE A 27 0.25 -6.09 -2.34
N ILE A 28 1.14 -5.18 -2.02
CA ILE A 28 0.80 -3.90 -1.40
C ILE A 28 1.32 -2.77 -2.27
N PHE A 29 0.41 -1.88 -2.65
CA PHE A 29 0.76 -0.60 -3.26
C PHE A 29 0.57 0.49 -2.21
N TYR A 30 1.65 1.19 -1.90
CA TYR A 30 1.68 2.18 -0.83
C TYR A 30 2.67 3.30 -1.17
N SER A 31 2.28 4.54 -0.95
CA SER A 31 3.17 5.68 -1.14
C SER A 31 3.85 6.07 0.17
N ASP A 32 5.06 6.58 0.08
CA ASP A 32 5.83 7.04 1.24
C ASP A 32 5.35 8.41 1.76
N ASN A 33 4.82 9.26 0.87
CA ASN A 33 4.33 10.59 1.22
C ASN A 33 3.33 11.09 0.17
N GLY A 34 2.68 12.18 0.50
CA GLY A 34 1.80 12.88 -0.43
C GLY A 34 2.51 13.51 -1.61
N GLY A 35 1.75 13.94 -2.59
CA GLY A 35 2.28 14.55 -3.80
C GLY A 35 3.02 15.85 -3.54
N SER A 36 4.03 16.13 -4.36
CA SER A 36 4.84 17.35 -4.27
C SER A 36 4.19 18.48 -5.07
N GLU A 37 3.83 19.57 -4.41
CA GLU A 37 3.35 20.78 -5.07
C GLU A 37 4.52 21.58 -5.63
N PRO A 38 4.38 22.25 -6.77
CA PRO A 38 3.22 22.35 -7.66
C PRO A 38 3.16 21.27 -8.75
N VAL A 39 3.95 20.21 -8.65
CA VAL A 39 4.06 19.16 -9.67
C VAL A 39 2.79 18.32 -9.75
N THR A 40 2.09 18.17 -8.63
CA THR A 40 0.86 17.41 -8.53
C THR A 40 -0.16 18.14 -7.67
N ASP A 41 -1.42 17.72 -7.79
CA ASP A 41 -2.53 18.27 -7.01
C ASP A 41 -3.04 17.18 -6.06
N ASN A 42 -3.07 17.51 -4.78
CA ASN A 42 -3.57 16.62 -3.73
C ASN A 42 -5.04 16.89 -3.36
N TYR A 43 -5.72 17.79 -4.11
CA TYR A 43 -7.12 18.10 -3.86
C TYR A 43 -7.97 16.81 -3.73
N PRO A 44 -8.92 16.72 -2.79
CA PRO A 44 -9.35 17.78 -1.85
C PRO A 44 -8.50 17.88 -0.57
N LEU A 45 -7.39 17.18 -0.45
CA LEU A 45 -6.53 17.24 0.71
C LEU A 45 -5.66 18.50 0.68
N HIS A 46 -5.52 19.16 1.83
CA HIS A 46 -4.72 20.37 1.94
C HIS A 46 -3.22 20.04 2.04
N GLY A 47 -2.39 20.84 1.36
CA GLY A 47 -0.94 20.72 1.39
C GLY A 47 -0.40 19.56 0.56
N GLY A 48 0.88 19.33 0.68
CA GLY A 48 1.59 18.29 -0.07
C GLY A 48 2.85 17.81 0.68
N LYS A 49 3.72 17.15 -0.04
CA LYS A 49 4.98 16.60 0.49
C LYS A 49 5.73 17.64 1.35
N GLY A 50 6.12 17.26 2.54
CA GLY A 50 6.86 18.11 3.47
C GLY A 50 5.99 19.02 4.32
N THR A 51 4.67 18.96 4.20
CA THR A 51 3.75 19.72 5.04
C THR A 51 3.10 18.83 6.10
N PRO A 52 2.63 19.40 7.24
CA PRO A 52 1.93 18.64 8.28
C PRO A 52 0.46 18.34 7.93
N TYR A 53 0.00 18.77 6.77
CA TYR A 53 -1.38 18.60 6.34
C TYR A 53 -1.63 17.23 5.70
N GLU A 54 -2.91 16.86 5.54
CA GLU A 54 -3.28 15.56 4.99
C GLU A 54 -2.76 15.31 3.58
N GLY A 55 -2.62 16.34 2.75
CA GLY A 55 -2.04 16.24 1.42
C GLY A 55 -0.58 15.76 1.42
N GLY A 56 0.13 15.98 2.54
CA GLY A 56 1.51 15.51 2.72
C GLY A 56 1.64 14.11 3.29
N SER A 57 0.64 13.62 4.03
CA SER A 57 0.74 12.39 4.81
C SER A 57 -0.32 11.34 4.47
N ARG A 58 -1.47 11.75 3.97
CA ARG A 58 -2.53 10.83 3.58
C ARG A 58 -2.32 10.32 2.17
N VAL A 59 -2.04 9.05 2.03
CA VAL A 59 -1.66 8.41 0.77
C VAL A 59 -2.53 7.21 0.47
N PRO A 60 -2.62 6.81 -0.82
CA PRO A 60 -3.32 5.58 -1.20
C PRO A 60 -2.65 4.35 -0.60
N LEU A 61 -3.46 3.39 -0.18
CA LEU A 61 -3.02 2.06 0.20
C LEU A 61 -3.94 1.05 -0.48
N ILE A 62 -3.36 0.16 -1.26
CA ILE A 62 -4.08 -0.91 -1.94
C ILE A 62 -3.43 -2.22 -1.58
N ILE A 63 -4.22 -3.20 -1.15
CA ILE A 63 -3.73 -4.52 -0.77
C ILE A 63 -4.49 -5.57 -1.58
N LYS A 64 -3.74 -6.47 -2.20
CA LYS A 64 -4.27 -7.61 -2.93
C LYS A 64 -3.77 -8.91 -2.31
N TRP A 65 -4.68 -9.76 -1.92
CA TRP A 65 -4.37 -11.11 -1.43
C TRP A 65 -5.50 -12.06 -1.83
N PRO A 66 -5.42 -12.66 -3.02
CA PRO A 66 -6.49 -13.54 -3.51
C PRO A 66 -6.78 -14.69 -2.54
N GLY A 67 -8.06 -14.98 -2.34
CA GLY A 67 -8.51 -16.01 -1.42
C GLY A 67 -8.58 -15.61 0.06
N LYS A 68 -7.98 -14.47 0.43
CA LYS A 68 -7.99 -13.97 1.81
C LYS A 68 -8.69 -12.63 1.95
N ILE A 69 -8.47 -11.72 1.00
CA ILE A 69 -9.10 -10.41 0.96
C ILE A 69 -10.05 -10.37 -0.23
N PRO A 70 -11.37 -10.19 0.00
CA PRO A 70 -12.33 -10.07 -1.09
C PRO A 70 -12.02 -8.88 -2.00
N ALA A 71 -12.05 -9.11 -3.31
CA ALA A 71 -11.83 -8.05 -4.29
C ALA A 71 -12.91 -6.97 -4.19
N GLY A 72 -12.50 -5.72 -4.44
CA GLY A 72 -13.43 -4.58 -4.48
C GLY A 72 -13.90 -4.08 -3.11
N THR A 73 -13.37 -4.62 -2.02
CA THR A 73 -13.71 -4.14 -0.68
C THR A 73 -12.96 -2.86 -0.32
N ARG A 74 -13.55 -2.04 0.53
CA ARG A 74 -12.95 -0.80 1.02
C ARG A 74 -13.11 -0.70 2.53
N THR A 75 -12.17 -0.04 3.16
CA THR A 75 -12.23 0.27 4.59
C THR A 75 -11.71 1.67 4.84
N SER A 76 -12.22 2.32 5.87
CA SER A 76 -11.74 3.62 6.35
C SER A 76 -10.91 3.52 7.62
N VAL A 77 -10.52 2.32 8.03
CA VAL A 77 -9.64 2.12 9.18
C VAL A 77 -8.27 2.74 8.88
N PRO A 78 -7.78 3.67 9.72
CA PRO A 78 -6.47 4.27 9.52
C PRO A 78 -5.35 3.23 9.64
N VAL A 79 -4.36 3.32 8.73
CA VAL A 79 -3.17 2.47 8.71
C VAL A 79 -1.96 3.38 8.54
N ILE A 80 -0.89 3.09 9.26
CA ILE A 80 0.39 3.77 9.12
C ILE A 80 1.51 2.77 8.88
N GLY A 81 2.66 3.25 8.39
CA GLY A 81 3.76 2.37 7.98
C GLY A 81 4.26 1.41 9.07
N VAL A 82 4.21 1.82 10.34
CA VAL A 82 4.64 0.98 11.46
C VAL A 82 3.72 -0.23 11.71
N ASP A 83 2.51 -0.23 11.14
CA ASP A 83 1.59 -1.35 11.27
C ASP A 83 2.01 -2.56 10.43
N PHE A 84 2.82 -2.36 9.39
CA PHE A 84 3.19 -3.42 8.46
C PHE A 84 4.06 -4.49 9.11
N TYR A 85 5.09 -4.11 9.84
CA TYR A 85 6.02 -5.08 10.42
C TYR A 85 5.32 -6.10 11.33
N PRO A 86 4.58 -5.70 12.37
CA PRO A 86 3.91 -6.67 13.23
C PRO A 86 2.86 -7.49 12.48
N THR A 87 2.19 -6.88 11.50
CA THR A 87 1.21 -7.58 10.66
C THR A 87 1.87 -8.68 9.85
N PHE A 88 2.99 -8.40 9.20
CA PHE A 88 3.70 -9.40 8.39
C PHE A 88 4.28 -10.53 9.25
N VAL A 89 4.82 -10.19 10.42
CA VAL A 89 5.32 -11.19 11.36
C VAL A 89 4.20 -12.12 11.80
N HIS A 90 3.03 -11.57 12.14
CA HIS A 90 1.85 -12.35 12.52
C HIS A 90 1.39 -13.26 11.37
N LEU A 91 1.29 -12.74 10.16
CA LEU A 91 0.87 -13.50 8.99
C LEU A 91 1.86 -14.61 8.62
N ALA A 92 3.15 -14.39 8.85
CA ALA A 92 4.19 -15.40 8.65
C ALA A 92 4.29 -16.39 9.84
N LYS A 93 3.39 -16.30 10.81
CA LYS A 93 3.37 -17.12 12.04
C LYS A 93 4.64 -16.96 12.88
N GLY A 94 5.24 -15.78 12.83
CA GLY A 94 6.37 -15.40 13.68
C GLY A 94 5.92 -14.75 14.99
N GLU A 95 6.89 -14.33 15.77
CA GLU A 95 6.67 -13.57 17.00
C GLU A 95 7.32 -12.19 16.86
N THR A 96 6.65 -11.17 17.36
CA THR A 96 7.24 -9.85 17.46
C THR A 96 8.08 -9.78 18.73
N SER A 97 9.35 -9.40 18.59
CA SER A 97 10.20 -9.13 19.74
C SER A 97 9.83 -7.78 20.34
N GLY A 98 9.41 -7.76 21.57
CA GLY A 98 9.18 -6.54 22.33
C GLY A 98 7.79 -6.44 22.93
N ASN A 99 7.75 -5.81 24.07
CA ASN A 99 6.49 -5.44 24.73
C ASN A 99 5.79 -4.36 23.90
N GLN A 100 4.69 -4.68 23.37
CA GLN A 100 3.78 -3.74 22.76
C GLN A 100 2.48 -3.67 23.51
#